data_8d461ceeb2e7b1d30dc6981114906ec4
#
_entry.id   8d461ceeb2e7b1d30dc6981114906ec4
#
_cell.length_a   1.000
_cell.length_b   1.000
_cell.length_c   1.000
_cell.angle_alpha   90.00
_cell.angle_beta   90.00
_cell.angle_gamma   90.00
#
_symmetry.space_group_name_H-M   'P 1'
#
loop_
_entity.id
_entity.type
_entity.pdbx_description
1 polymer ?
#
loop_
_entity_poly.entity_id
_entity_poly.type
_entity_poly.pdbx_seq_one_letter_code
_entity_poly.pdbx_strand_id
1 'polypeptide(L)'
;MTGMIRVSGFVAAAIFVAGVGSAAAQAAPAPAAKGAAVYAAQKCSMCHSLDGKGQAKGPLDGVGTKLTAEEIRLWIVDPVDMTKKTSATRKPAMRAYPNLPKADLDALVAYLVTKKK
;
A
#
# COMPACT_ATOMS: atom_id res chain seq x y z
N MET A 1 -73.98 31.21 35.22
CA MET A 1 -73.87 30.69 33.85
C MET A 1 -72.46 30.36 33.61
N THR A 2 -72.25 29.12 33.42
CA THR A 2 -70.94 28.42 33.56
C THR A 2 -70.25 28.40 32.23
N GLY A 3 -69.12 29.07 32.09
CA GLY A 3 -68.29 28.99 30.94
C GLY A 3 -67.06 28.11 31.26
N MET A 4 -67.03 26.86 30.79
CA MET A 4 -65.91 25.98 30.92
C MET A 4 -64.89 26.27 29.79
N ILE A 5 -63.76 26.82 30.18
CA ILE A 5 -62.62 26.99 29.28
C ILE A 5 -61.79 25.67 29.30
N ARG A 6 -61.83 24.94 28.22
CA ARG A 6 -60.91 23.77 27.98
C ARG A 6 -59.60 24.28 27.48
N VAL A 7 -58.57 24.15 28.29
CA VAL A 7 -57.22 24.36 27.88
C VAL A 7 -56.70 23.02 27.32
N SER A 8 -56.58 22.94 25.99
CA SER A 8 -55.94 21.81 25.34
C SER A 8 -54.43 22.03 25.40
N GLY A 9 -53.77 21.21 26.21
CA GLY A 9 -52.32 21.17 26.25
C GLY A 9 -51.77 20.46 25.02
N PHE A 10 -51.02 21.15 24.20
CA PHE A 10 -50.21 20.54 23.16
C PHE A 10 -48.94 20.03 23.80
N VAL A 11 -48.81 18.70 23.89
CA VAL A 11 -47.55 18.06 24.23
C VAL A 11 -46.75 17.98 22.96
N ALA A 12 -45.75 18.85 22.83
CA ALA A 12 -44.77 18.77 21.77
C ALA A 12 -43.77 17.63 22.12
N ALA A 13 -43.90 16.51 21.47
CA ALA A 13 -42.92 15.43 21.55
C ALA A 13 -41.70 15.86 20.70
N ALA A 14 -40.63 16.25 21.38
CA ALA A 14 -39.32 16.45 20.73
C ALA A 14 -38.72 15.08 20.38
N ILE A 15 -38.76 14.75 19.10
CA ILE A 15 -38.05 13.56 18.58
C ILE A 15 -36.59 13.91 18.49
N PHE A 16 -35.78 13.46 19.44
CA PHE A 16 -34.34 13.47 19.33
C PHE A 16 -33.92 12.37 18.31
N VAL A 17 -33.65 12.78 17.09
CA VAL A 17 -32.97 11.92 16.12
C VAL A 17 -31.50 11.87 16.55
N ALA A 18 -31.12 10.83 17.27
CA ALA A 18 -29.72 10.51 17.52
C ALA A 18 -29.10 10.13 16.18
N GLY A 19 -28.36 11.07 15.58
CA GLY A 19 -27.54 10.81 14.42
C GLY A 19 -26.45 9.80 14.78
N VAL A 20 -26.64 8.54 14.37
CA VAL A 20 -25.58 7.54 14.47
C VAL A 20 -24.55 7.94 13.42
N GLY A 21 -23.56 8.73 13.84
CA GLY A 21 -22.39 8.97 13.04
C GLY A 21 -21.66 7.66 12.84
N SER A 22 -21.85 7.02 11.68
CA SER A 22 -21.01 5.91 11.27
C SER A 22 -19.60 6.45 11.11
N ALA A 23 -18.75 6.22 12.12
CA ALA A 23 -17.32 6.37 11.95
C ALA A 23 -16.90 5.34 10.91
N ALA A 24 -16.69 5.79 9.66
CA ALA A 24 -16.08 4.95 8.64
C ALA A 24 -14.68 4.61 9.14
N ALA A 25 -14.49 3.38 9.62
CA ALA A 25 -13.18 2.86 9.93
C ALA A 25 -12.36 2.92 8.63
N GLN A 26 -11.32 3.77 8.60
CA GLN A 26 -10.41 3.80 7.48
C GLN A 26 -9.69 2.46 7.45
N ALA A 27 -9.98 1.65 6.42
CA ALA A 27 -9.26 0.40 6.19
C ALA A 27 -7.76 0.70 6.01
N ALA A 28 -6.90 -0.14 6.60
CA ALA A 28 -5.46 -0.08 6.33
C ALA A 28 -5.23 -0.17 4.81
N PRO A 29 -4.24 0.55 4.24
CA PRO A 29 -3.91 0.44 2.83
C PRO A 29 -3.70 -1.03 2.45
N ALA A 30 -4.22 -1.42 1.27
CA ALA A 30 -3.96 -2.74 0.72
C ALA A 30 -2.43 -2.98 0.62
N PRO A 31 -1.93 -4.22 0.78
CA PRO A 31 -0.49 -4.50 0.75
C PRO A 31 0.23 -3.91 -0.45
N ALA A 32 -0.38 -3.94 -1.64
CA ALA A 32 0.19 -3.34 -2.84
C ALA A 32 0.32 -1.81 -2.75
N ALA A 33 -0.64 -1.11 -2.14
CA ALA A 33 -0.57 0.34 -1.95
C ALA A 33 0.54 0.71 -0.94
N LYS A 34 0.67 -0.06 0.15
CA LYS A 34 1.79 0.08 1.09
C LYS A 34 3.12 -0.20 0.39
N GLY A 35 3.19 -1.23 -0.45
CA GLY A 35 4.38 -1.57 -1.21
C GLY A 35 4.82 -0.48 -2.16
N ALA A 36 3.90 0.22 -2.81
CA ALA A 36 4.21 1.40 -3.62
C ALA A 36 4.83 2.52 -2.80
N ALA A 37 4.33 2.76 -1.59
CA ALA A 37 4.91 3.73 -0.66
C ALA A 37 6.31 3.34 -0.20
N VAL A 38 6.55 2.07 0.09
CA VAL A 38 7.89 1.53 0.44
C VAL A 38 8.84 1.69 -0.75
N TYR A 39 8.40 1.37 -1.97
CA TYR A 39 9.17 1.56 -3.20
C TYR A 39 9.66 3.01 -3.33
N ALA A 40 8.80 3.97 -3.11
CA ALA A 40 9.15 5.38 -3.14
C ALA A 40 10.08 5.78 -1.99
N ALA A 41 9.79 5.35 -0.76
CA ALA A 41 10.59 5.67 0.42
C ALA A 41 12.02 5.12 0.33
N GLN A 42 12.20 3.92 -0.24
CA GLN A 42 13.51 3.31 -0.45
C GLN A 42 14.21 3.82 -1.72
N LYS A 43 13.60 4.76 -2.46
CA LYS A 43 14.16 5.39 -3.66
C LYS A 43 14.56 4.38 -4.76
N CYS A 44 13.78 3.33 -4.92
CA CYS A 44 14.05 2.28 -5.92
C CYS A 44 14.10 2.84 -7.35
N SER A 45 13.36 3.91 -7.62
CA SER A 45 13.36 4.61 -8.92
C SER A 45 14.69 5.26 -9.31
N MET A 46 15.62 5.42 -8.37
CA MET A 46 16.97 5.91 -8.72
C MET A 46 17.76 4.91 -9.57
N CYS A 47 17.44 3.63 -9.47
CA CYS A 47 18.11 2.56 -10.20
C CYS A 47 17.17 1.77 -11.12
N HIS A 48 15.86 1.87 -10.90
CA HIS A 48 14.85 1.12 -11.64
C HIS A 48 13.81 2.03 -12.26
N SER A 49 13.26 1.61 -13.39
CA SER A 49 12.03 2.20 -13.92
C SER A 49 10.84 1.30 -13.67
N LEU A 50 9.69 1.90 -13.45
CA LEU A 50 8.42 1.22 -13.26
C LEU A 50 7.29 2.12 -13.76
N ASP A 51 6.39 1.58 -14.57
CA ASP A 51 5.27 2.33 -15.15
C ASP A 51 5.73 3.63 -15.86
N GLY A 52 6.86 3.58 -16.56
CA GLY A 52 7.42 4.71 -17.31
C GLY A 52 8.16 5.75 -16.47
N LYS A 53 8.37 5.51 -15.19
CA LYS A 53 9.06 6.43 -14.27
C LYS A 53 10.33 5.80 -13.71
N GLY A 54 11.38 6.60 -13.56
CA GLY A 54 12.64 6.19 -12.95
C GLY A 54 13.75 5.93 -13.96
N GLN A 55 14.78 5.17 -13.55
CA GLN A 55 15.95 4.87 -14.37
C GLN A 55 15.67 3.79 -15.43
N ALA A 56 15.67 4.19 -16.69
CA ALA A 56 15.28 3.34 -17.83
C ALA A 56 16.15 2.08 -18.01
N LYS A 57 17.39 2.08 -17.51
CA LYS A 57 18.30 0.93 -17.63
C LYS A 57 17.96 -0.23 -16.69
N GLY A 58 17.03 -0.04 -15.77
CA GLY A 58 16.64 -1.06 -14.79
C GLY A 58 15.14 -1.30 -14.72
N PRO A 59 14.46 -1.63 -15.82
CA PRO A 59 13.02 -1.77 -15.82
C PRO A 59 12.57 -2.92 -14.91
N LEU A 60 11.57 -2.62 -14.08
CA LEU A 60 10.86 -3.61 -13.26
C LEU A 60 9.47 -3.95 -13.83
N ASP A 61 9.14 -3.37 -14.99
CA ASP A 61 7.92 -3.72 -15.70
C ASP A 61 7.95 -5.20 -16.08
N GLY A 62 6.90 -5.93 -15.69
CA GLY A 62 6.85 -7.36 -15.91
C GLY A 62 7.66 -8.21 -14.92
N VAL A 63 8.24 -7.63 -13.86
CA VAL A 63 9.02 -8.36 -12.87
C VAL A 63 8.22 -9.48 -12.19
N GLY A 64 6.93 -9.25 -11.94
CA GLY A 64 6.03 -10.25 -11.35
C GLY A 64 5.70 -11.43 -12.26
N THR A 65 6.04 -11.34 -13.55
CA THR A 65 5.96 -12.46 -14.49
C THR A 65 7.31 -13.21 -14.60
N LYS A 66 8.41 -12.47 -14.48
CA LYS A 66 9.77 -13.01 -14.66
C LYS A 66 10.32 -13.68 -13.41
N LEU A 67 9.97 -13.19 -12.23
CA LEU A 67 10.46 -13.66 -10.95
C LEU A 67 9.31 -14.06 -10.02
N THR A 68 9.57 -15.06 -9.20
CA THR A 68 8.67 -15.43 -8.11
C THR A 68 8.75 -14.41 -6.97
N ALA A 69 7.76 -14.41 -6.09
CA ALA A 69 7.77 -13.58 -4.89
C ALA A 69 9.03 -13.80 -4.04
N GLU A 70 9.46 -15.04 -3.92
CA GLU A 70 10.68 -15.41 -3.17
C GLU A 70 11.94 -14.85 -3.82
N GLU A 71 12.07 -14.97 -5.13
CA GLU A 71 13.20 -14.40 -5.86
C GLU A 71 13.25 -12.88 -5.76
N ILE A 72 12.10 -12.20 -5.84
CA ILE A 72 12.00 -10.76 -5.63
C ILE A 72 12.48 -10.40 -4.22
N ARG A 73 12.05 -11.16 -3.21
CA ARG A 73 12.48 -10.98 -1.83
C ARG A 73 13.99 -11.10 -1.68
N LEU A 74 14.58 -12.15 -2.25
CA LEU A 74 16.02 -12.39 -2.19
C LEU A 74 16.80 -11.27 -2.88
N TRP A 75 16.34 -10.76 -4.02
CA TRP A 75 16.95 -9.60 -4.67
C TRP A 75 16.96 -8.35 -3.80
N ILE A 76 15.97 -8.17 -2.95
CA ILE A 76 15.89 -7.00 -2.05
C ILE A 76 16.84 -7.16 -0.85
N VAL A 77 16.84 -8.33 -0.22
CA VAL A 77 17.58 -8.55 1.03
C VAL A 77 19.03 -8.96 0.81
N ASP A 78 19.32 -9.74 -0.22
CA ASP A 78 20.67 -10.21 -0.55
C ASP A 78 20.93 -10.23 -2.06
N PRO A 79 21.04 -9.06 -2.68
CA PRO A 79 21.31 -8.95 -4.11
C PRO A 79 22.72 -9.46 -4.50
N VAL A 80 23.65 -9.54 -3.55
CA VAL A 80 24.99 -10.06 -3.81
C VAL A 80 24.93 -11.55 -4.15
N ASP A 81 24.20 -12.33 -3.35
CA ASP A 81 24.00 -13.75 -3.62
C ASP A 81 23.21 -13.98 -4.91
N MET A 82 22.14 -13.19 -5.11
CA MET A 82 21.36 -13.26 -6.35
C MET A 82 22.16 -12.88 -7.59
N THR A 83 23.04 -11.90 -7.49
CA THR A 83 23.96 -11.55 -8.59
C THR A 83 24.87 -12.70 -8.97
N LYS A 84 25.41 -13.43 -7.99
CA LYS A 84 26.23 -14.63 -8.24
C LYS A 84 25.41 -15.74 -8.88
N LYS A 85 24.24 -16.04 -8.35
CA LYS A 85 23.37 -17.10 -8.85
C LYS A 85 22.89 -16.87 -10.28
N THR A 86 22.62 -15.62 -10.64
CA THR A 86 22.07 -15.25 -11.95
C THR A 86 23.12 -14.75 -12.94
N SER A 87 24.38 -14.62 -12.51
CA SER A 87 25.47 -14.01 -13.30
C SER A 87 25.13 -12.61 -13.80
N ALA A 88 24.42 -11.83 -13.00
CA ALA A 88 24.01 -10.47 -13.34
C ALA A 88 25.24 -9.54 -13.41
N THR A 89 25.32 -8.75 -14.48
CA THR A 89 26.49 -7.89 -14.76
C THR A 89 26.20 -6.39 -14.63
N ARG A 90 24.97 -6.02 -14.32
CA ARG A 90 24.57 -4.62 -14.26
C ARG A 90 25.36 -3.84 -13.20
N LYS A 91 25.77 -2.63 -13.57
CA LYS A 91 26.47 -1.67 -12.70
C LYS A 91 25.68 -0.34 -12.59
N PRO A 92 25.69 0.30 -11.40
CA PRO A 92 26.19 -0.23 -10.14
C PRO A 92 25.38 -1.43 -9.66
N ALA A 93 25.99 -2.28 -8.79
CA ALA A 93 25.27 -3.41 -8.20
C ALA A 93 24.11 -2.91 -7.30
N MET A 94 23.04 -3.70 -7.24
CA MET A 94 21.90 -3.37 -6.39
C MET A 94 22.32 -3.32 -4.91
N ARG A 95 21.82 -2.30 -4.19
CA ARG A 95 22.00 -2.20 -2.75
C ARG A 95 21.15 -3.24 -2.03
N ALA A 96 21.70 -3.84 -0.97
CA ALA A 96 20.97 -4.73 -0.09
C ALA A 96 20.11 -3.94 0.93
N TYR A 97 18.95 -4.50 1.27
CA TYR A 97 18.05 -3.97 2.30
C TYR A 97 17.75 -5.05 3.36
N PRO A 98 18.78 -5.56 4.06
CA PRO A 98 18.60 -6.68 4.99
C PRO A 98 17.81 -6.30 6.24
N ASN A 99 17.75 -5.01 6.58
CA ASN A 99 17.11 -4.49 7.78
C ASN A 99 15.74 -3.84 7.51
N LEU A 100 15.19 -4.00 6.31
CA LEU A 100 13.85 -3.51 6.02
C LEU A 100 12.84 -4.23 6.92
N PRO A 101 11.94 -3.51 7.62
CA PRO A 101 10.94 -4.15 8.47
C PRO A 101 10.16 -5.20 7.68
N LYS A 102 9.88 -6.34 8.31
CA LYS A 102 9.21 -7.47 7.64
C LYS A 102 7.92 -7.05 6.94
N ALA A 103 7.09 -6.24 7.59
CA ALA A 103 5.84 -5.76 7.01
C ALA A 103 6.06 -4.90 5.76
N ASP A 104 7.12 -4.10 5.72
CA ASP A 104 7.47 -3.27 4.57
C ASP A 104 8.04 -4.13 3.44
N LEU A 105 8.88 -5.09 3.76
CA LEU A 105 9.42 -6.04 2.80
C LEU A 105 8.29 -6.86 2.16
N ASP A 106 7.39 -7.41 2.97
CA ASP A 106 6.23 -8.17 2.49
C ASP A 106 5.34 -7.33 1.57
N ALA A 107 5.09 -6.08 1.93
CA ALA A 107 4.31 -5.15 1.13
C ALA A 107 5.01 -4.79 -0.20
N LEU A 108 6.31 -4.55 -0.17
CA LEU A 108 7.10 -4.25 -1.36
C LEU A 108 7.09 -5.44 -2.34
N VAL A 109 7.29 -6.66 -1.84
CA VAL A 109 7.22 -7.88 -2.65
C VAL A 109 5.83 -8.04 -3.26
N ALA A 110 4.76 -7.88 -2.46
CA ALA A 110 3.38 -7.95 -2.93
C ALA A 110 3.10 -6.92 -4.04
N TYR A 111 3.63 -5.72 -3.91
CA TYR A 111 3.51 -4.67 -4.93
C TYR A 111 4.22 -5.05 -6.23
N LEU A 112 5.47 -5.50 -6.15
CA LEU A 112 6.25 -5.87 -7.33
C LEU A 112 5.70 -7.10 -8.05
N VAL A 113 5.15 -8.07 -7.34
CA VAL A 113 4.47 -9.24 -7.93
C VAL A 113 3.28 -8.84 -8.80
N THR A 114 2.63 -7.72 -8.51
CA THR A 114 1.53 -7.21 -9.35
C THR A 114 1.98 -6.65 -10.70
N LYS A 115 3.29 -6.39 -10.88
CA LYS A 115 3.84 -5.79 -12.10
C LYS A 115 4.06 -6.87 -13.16
N LYS A 116 2.97 -7.20 -13.83
CA LYS A 116 2.91 -8.18 -14.94
C LYS A 116 2.67 -7.43 -16.24
N LYS A 117 3.35 -7.83 -17.30
CA LYS A 117 3.06 -7.35 -18.66
C LYS A 117 2.12 -8.31 -19.35
#